data_1a6dd3da6a52dbff10cae68a0ffc926e
#
_entry.id   1a6dd3da6a52dbff10cae68a0ffc926e
#
_cell.length_a   1.000
_cell.length_b   1.000
_cell.length_c   1.000
_cell.angle_alpha   90.00
_cell.angle_beta   90.00
_cell.angle_gamma   90.00
#
_symmetry.space_group_name_H-M   'P 1'
#
loop_
_entity.id
_entity.type
_entity.pdbx_description
1 polymer ?
#
loop_
_entity_poly.entity_id
_entity_poly.type
_entity_poly.pdbx_seq_one_letter_code
_entity_poly.pdbx_strand_id
1 'polypeptide(L)'
;SKNRSQRALGNFRKRKNFARIPTVIDIPNLIEIQKKSFEYFLQWDVDPSKREFRGLEEVFSDVFPISDLNINARIEYVGFEVGIWECGCGEFKELGGPGVECDSCKQEVTYKGKHKLSECRQKGLSYSDPIKIMVRLVLFDREVIDINARSLKDLKGRMIIEEVKRPKTSKTLIPAKTEITSEVLKVLETEKVPAVTVNSVREVKEQKIFLGEMPMMGPTGTFMINGVERVIVSQMHRSPGAFFS
;
A
#
# COMPACT_ATOMS: atom_id res chain seq x y z
N SER A 1 -27.77 73.90 45.26
CA SER A 1 -28.76 72.99 44.65
C SER A 1 -28.23 72.45 43.32
N LYS A 2 -27.17 71.71 43.34
CA LYS A 2 -26.60 70.99 42.18
C LYS A 2 -26.14 69.63 42.54
N ASN A 3 -26.98 68.72 43.03
CA ASN A 3 -26.58 67.33 43.33
C ASN A 3 -27.75 66.36 43.37
N ARG A 4 -28.70 66.47 42.46
CA ARG A 4 -29.82 65.52 42.42
C ARG A 4 -30.10 64.88 41.07
N SER A 5 -29.22 65.00 40.04
CA SER A 5 -29.49 64.49 38.71
C SER A 5 -28.55 63.32 38.27
N GLN A 6 -27.73 62.82 39.15
CA GLN A 6 -26.78 61.77 38.78
C GLN A 6 -27.05 60.35 39.35
N ARG A 7 -28.24 60.10 39.89
CA ARG A 7 -28.56 58.78 40.50
C ARG A 7 -29.54 57.91 39.69
N ALA A 8 -29.75 58.13 38.43
CA ALA A 8 -30.71 57.33 37.65
C ALA A 8 -30.16 56.87 36.31
N LEU A 9 -28.85 56.69 36.19
CA LEU A 9 -28.28 55.86 35.11
C LEU A 9 -28.00 54.47 35.66
N GLY A 10 -29.11 53.70 35.71
CA GLY A 10 -29.01 52.26 36.06
C GLY A 10 -27.92 51.60 35.21
N ASN A 11 -27.22 50.70 35.84
CA ASN A 11 -26.25 49.79 35.17
C ASN A 11 -26.94 49.06 34.01
N PHE A 12 -27.03 49.73 32.87
CA PHE A 12 -27.40 49.05 31.64
C PHE A 12 -26.33 48.01 31.35
N ARG A 13 -26.62 46.74 31.60
CA ARG A 13 -25.77 45.66 31.19
C ARG A 13 -25.46 45.83 29.72
N LYS A 14 -24.19 46.07 29.40
CA LYS A 14 -23.70 46.22 28.04
C LYS A 14 -24.09 44.97 27.26
N ARG A 15 -25.01 45.10 26.32
CA ARG A 15 -25.41 43.97 25.47
C ARG A 15 -24.20 43.45 24.73
N LYS A 16 -23.88 42.17 24.89
CA LYS A 16 -22.87 41.51 24.08
C LYS A 16 -23.44 41.26 22.69
N ASN A 17 -22.76 41.81 21.67
CA ASN A 17 -23.09 41.53 20.29
C ASN A 17 -22.31 40.25 19.88
N PHE A 18 -22.98 39.12 19.82
CA PHE A 18 -22.39 37.85 19.47
C PHE A 18 -21.86 37.77 18.02
N ALA A 19 -22.36 38.62 17.14
CA ALA A 19 -21.83 38.75 15.77
C ALA A 19 -20.43 39.40 15.68
N ARG A 20 -19.98 40.07 16.76
CA ARG A 20 -18.66 40.73 16.86
C ARG A 20 -17.69 40.02 17.82
N ILE A 21 -18.04 38.83 18.31
CA ILE A 21 -17.12 38.04 19.10
C ILE A 21 -16.15 37.36 18.12
N PRO A 22 -14.84 37.56 18.26
CA PRO A 22 -13.89 36.84 17.42
C PRO A 22 -14.13 35.32 17.57
N THR A 23 -14.12 34.62 16.46
CA THR A 23 -14.25 33.17 16.42
C THR A 23 -13.14 32.58 17.26
N VAL A 24 -13.51 31.82 18.29
CA VAL A 24 -12.54 31.15 19.18
C VAL A 24 -12.03 29.86 18.53
N ILE A 25 -12.80 29.32 17.60
CA ILE A 25 -12.50 28.07 16.87
C ILE A 25 -12.83 28.34 15.41
N ASP A 26 -11.91 28.05 14.52
CA ASP A 26 -12.16 28.09 13.08
C ASP A 26 -13.21 27.05 12.69
N ILE A 27 -13.99 27.33 11.65
CA ILE A 27 -14.97 26.39 11.13
C ILE A 27 -14.21 25.15 10.64
N PRO A 28 -14.50 23.94 11.17
CA PRO A 28 -13.82 22.73 10.74
C PRO A 28 -14.07 22.49 9.24
N ASN A 29 -13.04 22.04 8.53
CA ASN A 29 -13.16 21.66 7.14
C ASN A 29 -13.96 20.35 7.05
N LEU A 30 -15.22 20.41 6.63
CA LEU A 30 -16.14 19.27 6.60
C LEU A 30 -15.74 18.18 5.61
N ILE A 31 -14.88 18.50 4.64
CA ILE A 31 -14.37 17.53 3.64
C ILE A 31 -12.98 16.98 4.00
N GLU A 32 -12.39 17.42 5.10
CA GLU A 32 -11.05 17.01 5.50
C GLU A 32 -10.98 15.50 5.81
N ILE A 33 -12.04 14.96 6.39
CA ILE A 33 -12.13 13.53 6.71
C ILE A 33 -12.05 12.69 5.43
N GLN A 34 -12.81 13.06 4.39
CA GLN A 34 -12.78 12.36 3.11
C GLN A 34 -11.42 12.45 2.44
N LYS A 35 -10.81 13.64 2.43
CA LYS A 35 -9.46 13.85 1.86
C LYS A 35 -8.41 13.03 2.58
N LYS A 36 -8.33 13.15 3.90
CA LYS A 36 -7.39 12.38 4.72
C LYS A 36 -7.58 10.87 4.58
N SER A 37 -8.82 10.40 4.51
CA SER A 37 -9.12 8.99 4.32
C SER A 37 -8.64 8.49 2.94
N PHE A 38 -8.82 9.29 1.90
CA PHE A 38 -8.36 8.94 0.56
C PHE A 38 -6.82 8.96 0.45
N GLU A 39 -6.18 9.99 0.99
CA GLU A 39 -4.72 10.10 1.06
C GLU A 39 -4.12 8.96 1.91
N TYR A 40 -4.75 8.65 3.04
CA TYR A 40 -4.36 7.53 3.90
C TYR A 40 -4.40 6.20 3.18
N PHE A 41 -5.46 5.96 2.39
CA PHE A 41 -5.64 4.72 1.64
C PHE A 41 -4.66 4.59 0.47
N LEU A 42 -4.51 5.66 -0.31
CA LEU A 42 -3.80 5.59 -1.59
C LEU A 42 -2.31 5.87 -1.47
N GLN A 43 -1.88 6.70 -0.51
CA GLN A 43 -0.48 7.10 -0.31
C GLN A 43 0.24 7.50 -1.62
N TRP A 44 -0.49 8.14 -2.55
CA TRP A 44 0.02 8.44 -3.89
C TRP A 44 1.07 9.55 -3.90
N ASP A 45 1.03 10.42 -2.88
CA ASP A 45 1.93 11.55 -2.64
C ASP A 45 3.17 11.19 -1.79
N VAL A 46 3.35 9.90 -1.50
CA VAL A 46 4.47 9.38 -0.72
C VAL A 46 5.40 8.56 -1.63
N ASP A 47 6.70 8.78 -1.47
CA ASP A 47 7.75 7.98 -2.12
C ASP A 47 7.47 6.47 -1.94
N PRO A 48 7.46 5.65 -3.00
CA PRO A 48 7.18 4.21 -2.92
C PRO A 48 8.00 3.46 -1.86
N SER A 49 9.24 3.88 -1.61
CA SER A 49 10.12 3.26 -0.62
C SER A 49 9.80 3.63 0.84
N LYS A 50 9.00 4.68 1.05
CA LYS A 50 8.66 5.23 2.38
C LYS A 50 7.19 5.02 2.74
N ARG A 51 6.43 4.29 1.91
CA ARG A 51 5.03 4.00 2.20
C ARG A 51 4.88 3.14 3.43
N GLU A 52 3.88 3.45 4.22
CA GLU A 52 3.53 2.67 5.39
C GLU A 52 2.66 1.47 4.99
N PHE A 53 2.79 0.37 5.73
CA PHE A 53 1.96 -0.83 5.55
C PHE A 53 0.52 -0.55 5.99
N ARG A 54 -0.26 0.05 5.08
CA ARG A 54 -1.67 0.41 5.27
C ARG A 54 -2.36 0.68 3.94
N GLY A 55 -3.68 0.60 3.94
CA GLY A 55 -4.50 0.92 2.78
C GLY A 55 -4.17 0.03 1.58
N LEU A 56 -3.85 0.61 0.44
CA LEU A 56 -3.59 -0.14 -0.79
C LEU A 56 -2.32 -1.00 -0.70
N GLU A 57 -1.29 -0.54 0.02
CA GLU A 57 -0.06 -1.31 0.26
C GLU A 57 -0.33 -2.61 1.04
N GLU A 58 -1.16 -2.53 2.07
CA GLU A 58 -1.61 -3.69 2.85
C GLU A 58 -2.38 -4.68 1.98
N VAL A 59 -3.34 -4.20 1.17
CA VAL A 59 -4.13 -5.04 0.28
C VAL A 59 -3.25 -5.83 -0.71
N PHE A 60 -2.27 -5.17 -1.32
CA PHE A 60 -1.36 -5.87 -2.22
C PHE A 60 -0.47 -6.87 -1.49
N SER A 61 0.04 -6.52 -0.33
CA SER A 61 0.89 -7.41 0.48
C SER A 61 0.13 -8.64 0.98
N ASP A 62 -1.19 -8.53 1.22
CA ASP A 62 -2.02 -9.66 1.62
C ASP A 62 -2.31 -10.63 0.45
N VAL A 63 -2.40 -10.12 -0.78
CA VAL A 63 -2.63 -10.95 -1.96
C VAL A 63 -1.36 -11.68 -2.41
N PHE A 64 -0.21 -11.05 -2.28
CA PHE A 64 1.08 -11.61 -2.69
C PHE A 64 1.86 -12.16 -1.48
N PRO A 65 2.73 -13.15 -1.67
CA PRO A 65 3.13 -13.77 -2.94
C PRO A 65 2.13 -14.80 -3.47
N ILE A 66 2.01 -14.89 -4.79
CA ILE A 66 1.24 -15.92 -5.47
C ILE A 66 2.21 -16.98 -5.98
N SER A 67 2.04 -18.23 -5.53
CA SER A 67 2.89 -19.35 -5.90
C SER A 67 2.14 -20.40 -6.71
N ASP A 68 2.83 -20.99 -7.68
CA ASP A 68 2.34 -22.17 -8.38
C ASP A 68 2.23 -23.38 -7.44
N LEU A 69 1.28 -24.25 -7.73
CA LEU A 69 1.07 -25.50 -6.97
C LEU A 69 2.31 -26.41 -6.95
N ASN A 70 3.11 -26.39 -7.99
CA ASN A 70 4.35 -27.17 -8.10
C ASN A 70 5.60 -26.44 -7.62
N ILE A 71 5.48 -25.20 -7.13
CA ILE A 71 6.58 -24.35 -6.65
C ILE A 71 7.65 -24.13 -7.75
N ASN A 72 7.24 -24.10 -9.01
CA ASN A 72 8.13 -23.78 -10.13
C ASN A 72 8.20 -22.27 -10.40
N ALA A 73 7.19 -21.52 -9.96
CA ALA A 73 7.13 -20.09 -10.12
C ALA A 73 6.47 -19.42 -8.91
N ARG A 74 6.93 -18.23 -8.59
CA ARG A 74 6.34 -17.36 -7.56
C ARG A 74 6.32 -15.93 -8.07
N ILE A 75 5.20 -15.25 -7.88
CA ILE A 75 5.05 -13.83 -8.18
C ILE A 75 5.07 -13.08 -6.85
N GLU A 76 6.02 -12.20 -6.68
CA GLU A 76 6.20 -11.35 -5.51
C GLU A 76 5.79 -9.93 -5.83
N TYR A 77 5.18 -9.25 -4.87
CA TYR A 77 4.89 -7.84 -4.94
C TYR A 77 6.11 -7.03 -4.52
N VAL A 78 6.43 -5.98 -5.28
CA VAL A 78 7.55 -5.07 -5.00
C VAL A 78 7.04 -3.71 -4.54
N GLY A 79 5.99 -3.21 -5.18
CA GLY A 79 5.39 -1.92 -4.89
C GLY A 79 4.40 -1.50 -5.95
N PHE A 80 3.75 -0.35 -5.75
CA PHE A 80 2.82 0.20 -6.74
C PHE A 80 3.12 1.67 -7.05
N GLU A 81 2.63 2.13 -8.18
CA GLU A 81 2.60 3.54 -8.56
C GLU A 81 1.20 3.96 -8.97
N VAL A 82 0.84 5.20 -8.69
CA VAL A 82 -0.39 5.83 -9.12
C VAL A 82 -0.05 6.99 -10.04
N GLY A 83 -0.69 7.04 -11.20
CA GLY A 83 -0.43 8.05 -12.20
C GLY A 83 0.66 7.66 -13.21
N ILE A 84 1.04 8.64 -14.00
CA ILE A 84 2.09 8.50 -15.00
C ILE A 84 3.28 9.31 -14.53
N TRP A 85 4.42 8.65 -14.37
CA TRP A 85 5.66 9.26 -13.97
C TRP A 85 6.65 9.18 -15.13
N GLU A 86 7.19 10.30 -15.51
CA GLU A 86 8.11 10.40 -16.65
C GLU A 86 9.40 11.11 -16.23
N CYS A 87 10.51 10.69 -16.81
CA CYS A 87 11.77 11.39 -16.73
C CYS A 87 12.09 12.00 -18.10
N GLY A 88 12.79 13.13 -18.09
CA GLY A 88 13.22 13.80 -19.31
C GLY A 88 14.10 12.95 -20.26
N CYS A 89 14.74 11.90 -19.75
CA CYS A 89 15.52 10.96 -20.54
C CYS A 89 14.67 9.91 -21.30
N GLY A 90 13.40 9.72 -20.92
CA GLY A 90 12.50 8.73 -21.54
C GLY A 90 12.75 7.27 -21.15
N GLU A 91 13.73 6.96 -20.30
CA GLU A 91 14.16 5.60 -19.95
C GLU A 91 13.72 5.14 -18.54
N PHE A 92 12.80 5.88 -17.91
CA PHE A 92 12.36 5.56 -16.55
C PHE A 92 11.51 4.28 -16.52
N LYS A 93 11.96 3.26 -15.78
CA LYS A 93 11.32 1.94 -15.68
C LYS A 93 10.90 1.59 -14.24
N GLU A 94 11.47 2.26 -13.25
CA GLU A 94 11.20 2.00 -11.83
C GLU A 94 9.85 2.56 -11.40
N LEU A 95 9.47 2.28 -10.15
CA LEU A 95 8.25 2.83 -9.56
C LEU A 95 8.36 4.35 -9.41
N GLY A 96 7.42 5.06 -10.01
CA GLY A 96 7.34 6.51 -9.89
C GLY A 96 6.68 6.98 -8.61
N GLY A 97 7.17 8.10 -8.10
CA GLY A 97 6.64 8.75 -6.91
C GLY A 97 7.31 10.09 -6.66
N PRO A 98 6.81 10.89 -5.73
CA PRO A 98 7.45 12.14 -5.34
C PRO A 98 8.84 11.89 -4.77
N GLY A 99 9.82 12.66 -5.21
CA GLY A 99 11.21 12.56 -4.75
C GLY A 99 11.97 11.34 -5.26
N VAL A 100 11.42 10.60 -6.21
CA VAL A 100 12.12 9.49 -6.88
C VAL A 100 13.04 10.06 -7.96
N GLU A 101 14.28 9.62 -7.97
CA GLU A 101 15.27 9.97 -8.99
C GLU A 101 15.38 8.85 -10.02
N CYS A 102 15.52 9.22 -11.28
CA CYS A 102 15.77 8.29 -12.37
C CYS A 102 17.20 7.76 -12.30
N ASP A 103 17.38 6.44 -12.32
CA ASP A 103 18.71 5.81 -12.23
C ASP A 103 19.61 6.17 -13.40
N SER A 104 19.04 6.38 -14.59
CA SER A 104 19.80 6.69 -15.82
C SER A 104 20.35 8.10 -15.85
N CYS A 105 19.58 9.12 -15.43
CA CYS A 105 19.99 10.53 -15.56
C CYS A 105 20.10 11.28 -14.22
N LYS A 106 19.74 10.62 -13.09
CA LYS A 106 19.77 11.20 -11.74
C LYS A 106 18.92 12.47 -11.56
N GLN A 107 17.91 12.64 -12.39
CA GLN A 107 16.92 13.71 -12.28
C GLN A 107 15.65 13.18 -11.61
N GLU A 108 14.99 14.03 -10.86
CA GLU A 108 13.71 13.71 -10.24
C GLU A 108 12.65 13.46 -11.33
N VAL A 109 11.88 12.40 -11.16
CA VAL A 109 10.78 12.07 -12.07
C VAL A 109 9.61 13.02 -11.84
N THR A 110 8.91 13.36 -12.91
CA THR A 110 7.78 14.27 -12.87
C THR A 110 6.47 13.54 -13.07
N TYR A 111 5.48 13.90 -12.26
CA TYR A 111 4.12 13.42 -12.42
C TYR A 111 3.44 14.07 -13.62
N LYS A 112 2.81 13.26 -14.45
CA LYS A 112 1.99 13.67 -15.58
C LYS A 112 0.60 13.07 -15.43
N GLY A 113 -0.36 13.87 -15.02
CA GLY A 113 -1.76 13.45 -14.96
C GLY A 113 -2.30 13.14 -16.36
N LYS A 114 -3.16 12.14 -16.47
CA LYS A 114 -3.79 11.73 -17.73
C LYS A 114 -4.65 12.86 -18.33
N HIS A 115 -5.45 13.52 -17.50
CA HIS A 115 -6.34 14.60 -17.89
C HIS A 115 -6.41 15.66 -16.78
N LYS A 116 -6.66 16.91 -17.17
CA LYS A 116 -6.98 17.98 -16.20
C LYS A 116 -8.45 17.89 -15.79
N LEU A 117 -8.78 18.27 -14.58
CA LEU A 117 -10.15 18.25 -14.05
C LEU A 117 -11.14 19.07 -14.90
N SER A 118 -10.69 20.24 -15.40
CA SER A 118 -11.47 21.10 -16.31
C SER A 118 -11.77 20.42 -17.65
N GLU A 119 -10.80 19.67 -18.16
CA GLU A 119 -10.93 18.92 -19.40
C GLU A 119 -11.92 17.76 -19.25
N CYS A 120 -11.84 17.02 -18.12
CA CYS A 120 -12.79 15.95 -17.80
C CYS A 120 -14.23 16.46 -17.74
N ARG A 121 -14.46 17.65 -17.15
CA ARG A 121 -15.77 18.28 -17.10
C ARG A 121 -16.31 18.64 -18.48
N GLN A 122 -15.46 19.20 -19.35
CA GLN A 122 -15.87 19.63 -20.69
C GLN A 122 -16.12 18.47 -21.64
N LYS A 123 -15.28 17.42 -21.57
CA LYS A 123 -15.33 16.27 -22.48
C LYS A 123 -16.16 15.10 -21.95
N GLY A 124 -16.73 15.20 -20.75
CA GLY A 124 -17.49 14.11 -20.14
C GLY A 124 -16.62 12.91 -19.75
N LEU A 125 -15.36 13.15 -19.38
CA LEU A 125 -14.40 12.11 -18.98
C LEU A 125 -14.37 11.93 -17.46
N SER A 126 -13.84 10.80 -17.01
CA SER A 126 -13.52 10.59 -15.60
C SER A 126 -12.12 11.12 -15.27
N TYR A 127 -12.00 11.76 -14.11
CA TYR A 127 -10.71 12.17 -13.57
C TYR A 127 -10.10 10.98 -12.83
N SER A 128 -9.25 10.23 -13.51
CA SER A 128 -8.66 8.99 -13.02
C SER A 128 -7.20 8.88 -13.46
N ASP A 129 -6.43 8.19 -12.67
CA ASP A 129 -5.05 7.86 -12.96
C ASP A 129 -4.82 6.34 -12.98
N PRO A 130 -3.90 5.85 -13.81
CA PRO A 130 -3.57 4.45 -13.87
C PRO A 130 -2.87 4.00 -12.58
N ILE A 131 -3.28 2.84 -12.06
CA ILE A 131 -2.53 2.10 -11.05
C ILE A 131 -1.72 1.04 -11.75
N LYS A 132 -0.44 1.02 -11.46
CA LYS A 132 0.48 -0.02 -11.90
C LYS A 132 1.17 -0.61 -10.68
N ILE A 133 1.38 -1.91 -10.71
CA ILE A 133 2.20 -2.62 -9.71
C ILE A 133 3.48 -3.12 -10.34
N MET A 134 4.54 -3.09 -9.57
CA MET A 134 5.78 -3.77 -9.89
C MET A 134 5.72 -5.16 -9.26
N VAL A 135 5.83 -6.17 -10.08
CA VAL A 135 5.89 -7.56 -9.63
C VAL A 135 7.21 -8.19 -10.05
N ARG A 136 7.65 -9.10 -9.22
CA ARG A 136 8.84 -9.92 -9.45
C ARG A 136 8.42 -11.35 -9.67
N LEU A 137 8.64 -11.85 -10.87
CA LEU A 137 8.47 -13.26 -11.21
C LEU A 137 9.77 -14.00 -10.89
N VAL A 138 9.71 -14.93 -9.95
CA VAL A 138 10.82 -15.81 -9.59
C VAL A 138 10.52 -17.19 -10.14
N LEU A 139 11.37 -17.66 -11.03
CA LEU A 139 11.32 -19.02 -11.57
C LEU A 139 12.29 -19.91 -10.83
N PHE A 140 11.83 -21.09 -10.47
CA PHE A 140 12.61 -22.07 -9.71
C PHE A 140 12.86 -23.32 -10.53
N ASP A 141 14.07 -23.86 -10.39
CA ASP A 141 14.43 -25.21 -10.82
C ASP A 141 14.52 -26.12 -9.59
N ARG A 142 14.40 -27.42 -9.84
CA ARG A 142 14.58 -28.45 -8.82
C ARG A 142 16.05 -28.80 -8.72
N GLU A 143 16.62 -28.69 -7.55
CA GLU A 143 18.00 -29.03 -7.27
C GLU A 143 18.05 -30.08 -6.16
N VAL A 144 18.72 -31.20 -6.43
CA VAL A 144 18.99 -32.19 -5.41
C VAL A 144 20.31 -31.84 -4.73
N ILE A 145 20.24 -31.52 -3.45
CA ILE A 145 21.40 -31.13 -2.65
C ILE A 145 21.77 -32.25 -1.69
N ASP A 146 23.00 -32.69 -1.79
CA ASP A 146 23.59 -33.60 -0.81
C ASP A 146 23.95 -32.79 0.46
N ILE A 147 23.34 -33.19 1.57
CA ILE A 147 23.50 -32.50 2.85
C ILE A 147 24.92 -32.59 3.38
N ASN A 148 25.65 -33.66 3.02
CA ASN A 148 27.05 -33.84 3.44
C ASN A 148 28.04 -32.97 2.63
N ALA A 149 27.67 -32.51 1.44
CA ALA A 149 28.53 -31.76 0.52
C ALA A 149 28.40 -30.23 0.61
N ARG A 150 27.28 -29.72 1.13
CA ARG A 150 27.01 -28.29 1.24
C ARG A 150 26.76 -27.84 2.67
N SER A 151 27.14 -26.60 2.97
CA SER A 151 26.78 -25.96 4.24
C SER A 151 25.26 -25.86 4.39
N LEU A 152 24.71 -26.47 5.44
CA LEU A 152 23.28 -26.43 5.76
C LEU A 152 22.74 -25.00 5.91
N LYS A 153 23.60 -24.01 6.21
CA LYS A 153 23.22 -22.61 6.34
C LYS A 153 22.72 -22.02 5.02
N ASP A 154 23.25 -22.48 3.89
CA ASP A 154 22.89 -21.98 2.56
C ASP A 154 21.51 -22.49 2.10
N LEU A 155 20.95 -23.47 2.81
CA LEU A 155 19.62 -24.02 2.57
C LEU A 155 18.50 -23.25 3.27
N LYS A 156 18.83 -22.39 4.21
CA LYS A 156 17.83 -21.65 4.98
C LYS A 156 17.00 -20.72 4.06
N GLY A 157 15.67 -20.80 4.18
CA GLY A 157 14.71 -20.03 3.36
C GLY A 157 14.37 -20.66 2.01
N ARG A 158 14.98 -21.81 1.65
CA ARG A 158 14.56 -22.61 0.48
C ARG A 158 13.38 -23.50 0.84
N MET A 159 12.63 -23.91 -0.17
CA MET A 159 11.50 -24.86 0.03
C MET A 159 11.89 -26.26 -0.38
N ILE A 160 11.50 -27.22 0.44
CA ILE A 160 11.58 -28.65 0.13
C ILE A 160 10.45 -29.00 -0.85
N ILE A 161 10.79 -29.51 -2.02
CA ILE A 161 9.83 -29.84 -3.07
C ILE A 161 9.20 -31.21 -2.86
N GLU A 162 9.99 -32.18 -2.44
CA GLU A 162 9.57 -33.57 -2.27
C GLU A 162 9.57 -33.97 -0.81
N GLU A 163 8.74 -34.97 -0.46
CA GLU A 163 8.72 -35.51 0.90
C GLU A 163 10.08 -36.11 1.30
N VAL A 164 10.57 -35.65 2.43
CA VAL A 164 11.78 -36.23 3.03
C VAL A 164 11.36 -37.39 3.93
N LYS A 165 11.84 -38.61 3.58
CA LYS A 165 11.57 -39.82 4.34
C LYS A 165 12.75 -40.16 5.26
N ARG A 166 12.44 -40.75 6.39
CA ARG A 166 13.46 -41.27 7.32
C ARG A 166 14.27 -42.40 6.66
N PRO A 167 15.62 -42.37 6.67
CA PRO A 167 16.43 -43.37 6.00
C PRO A 167 16.17 -44.83 6.45
N LYS A 168 15.70 -45.00 7.70
CA LYS A 168 15.49 -46.35 8.30
C LYS A 168 14.03 -46.79 8.36
N THR A 169 13.04 -45.96 8.14
CA THR A 169 11.64 -46.28 8.51
C THR A 169 10.61 -45.93 7.45
N SER A 170 10.96 -45.41 6.31
CA SER A 170 10.05 -44.95 5.24
C SER A 170 8.88 -44.02 5.70
N LYS A 171 8.89 -43.58 6.95
CA LYS A 171 7.92 -42.60 7.46
C LYS A 171 8.31 -41.19 7.00
N THR A 172 7.32 -40.39 6.59
CA THR A 172 7.53 -39.01 6.23
C THR A 172 8.09 -38.24 7.42
N LEU A 173 9.29 -37.68 7.27
CA LEU A 173 9.96 -36.86 8.28
C LEU A 173 9.59 -35.40 8.12
N ILE A 174 9.59 -34.90 6.89
CA ILE A 174 9.23 -33.55 6.55
C ILE A 174 8.31 -33.63 5.32
N PRO A 175 7.11 -33.01 5.38
CA PRO A 175 6.20 -33.01 4.24
C PRO A 175 6.77 -32.17 3.09
N ALA A 176 6.35 -32.46 1.87
CA ALA A 176 6.62 -31.63 0.71
C ALA A 176 6.09 -30.19 0.93
N LYS A 177 6.69 -29.22 0.26
CA LYS A 177 6.33 -27.79 0.33
C LYS A 177 6.56 -27.14 1.71
N THR A 178 7.55 -27.64 2.45
CA THR A 178 7.96 -27.07 3.73
C THR A 178 9.16 -26.15 3.53
N GLU A 179 9.10 -24.95 4.11
CA GLU A 179 10.23 -24.03 4.13
C GLU A 179 11.31 -24.51 5.09
N ILE A 180 12.56 -24.43 4.66
CA ILE A 180 13.71 -24.82 5.47
C ILE A 180 14.00 -23.74 6.51
N THR A 181 13.43 -23.91 7.69
CA THR A 181 13.72 -23.12 8.88
C THR A 181 14.90 -23.68 9.67
N SER A 182 15.37 -22.94 10.67
CA SER A 182 16.45 -23.40 11.56
C SER A 182 16.09 -24.69 12.32
N GLU A 183 14.82 -24.95 12.54
CA GLU A 183 14.31 -26.19 13.18
C GLU A 183 14.38 -27.37 12.22
N VAL A 184 13.96 -27.17 10.98
CA VAL A 184 14.02 -28.17 9.91
C VAL A 184 15.48 -28.57 9.64
N LEU A 185 16.40 -27.63 9.64
CA LEU A 185 17.84 -27.92 9.49
C LEU A 185 18.35 -28.83 10.60
N LYS A 186 18.00 -28.58 11.85
CA LYS A 186 18.38 -29.44 12.98
C LYS A 186 17.81 -30.86 12.83
N VAL A 187 16.59 -30.98 12.35
CA VAL A 187 15.98 -32.31 12.10
C VAL A 187 16.71 -33.03 10.99
N LEU A 188 17.06 -32.37 9.90
CA LEU A 188 17.83 -32.96 8.79
C LEU A 188 19.23 -33.43 9.22
N GLU A 189 19.91 -32.68 10.08
CA GLU A 189 21.20 -33.07 10.67
C GLU A 189 21.07 -34.28 11.59
N THR A 190 20.07 -34.25 12.49
CA THR A 190 19.88 -35.31 13.50
C THR A 190 19.55 -36.64 12.87
N GLU A 191 18.69 -36.64 11.85
CA GLU A 191 18.25 -37.84 11.15
C GLU A 191 19.21 -38.28 10.03
N LYS A 192 20.33 -37.56 9.81
CA LYS A 192 21.35 -37.85 8.78
C LYS A 192 20.75 -38.14 7.40
N VAL A 193 19.87 -37.24 6.94
CA VAL A 193 19.27 -37.37 5.61
C VAL A 193 20.35 -37.14 4.55
N PRO A 194 20.51 -38.04 3.55
CA PRO A 194 21.62 -37.97 2.60
C PRO A 194 21.46 -36.83 1.59
N ALA A 195 20.27 -36.61 1.10
CA ALA A 195 19.98 -35.58 0.09
C ALA A 195 18.55 -35.04 0.22
N VAL A 196 18.33 -33.79 -0.18
CA VAL A 196 17.02 -33.15 -0.19
C VAL A 196 16.82 -32.43 -1.51
N THR A 197 15.63 -32.58 -2.10
CA THR A 197 15.23 -31.83 -3.30
C THR A 197 14.66 -30.50 -2.88
N VAL A 198 15.33 -29.42 -3.26
CA VAL A 198 14.93 -28.04 -2.94
C VAL A 198 14.74 -27.21 -4.20
N ASN A 199 14.04 -26.09 -4.05
CA ASN A 199 13.95 -25.09 -5.10
C ASN A 199 15.25 -24.27 -5.19
N SER A 200 15.72 -24.04 -6.40
CA SER A 200 16.83 -23.13 -6.72
C SER A 200 16.32 -22.04 -7.64
N VAL A 201 16.70 -20.80 -7.38
CA VAL A 201 16.28 -19.67 -8.23
C VAL A 201 17.00 -19.79 -9.57
N ARG A 202 16.23 -19.98 -10.65
CA ARG A 202 16.74 -20.01 -12.02
C ARG A 202 16.81 -18.62 -12.61
N GLU A 203 15.73 -17.87 -12.51
CA GLU A 203 15.59 -16.58 -13.15
C GLU A 203 14.67 -15.68 -12.33
N VAL A 204 14.99 -14.38 -12.33
CA VAL A 204 14.16 -13.34 -11.71
C VAL A 204 13.88 -12.29 -12.76
N LYS A 205 12.60 -11.98 -12.97
CA LYS A 205 12.14 -10.94 -13.89
C LYS A 205 11.25 -9.96 -13.15
N GLU A 206 11.51 -8.66 -13.31
CA GLU A 206 10.65 -7.61 -12.79
C GLU A 206 9.89 -6.94 -13.93
N GLN A 207 8.62 -6.70 -13.71
CA GLN A 207 7.76 -6.07 -14.69
C GLN A 207 6.67 -5.22 -14.03
N LYS A 208 6.41 -4.05 -14.60
CA LYS A 208 5.24 -3.25 -14.27
C LYS A 208 3.99 -3.81 -14.93
N ILE A 209 2.95 -4.03 -14.17
CA ILE A 209 1.64 -4.49 -14.64
C ILE A 209 0.61 -3.40 -14.39
N PHE A 210 -0.14 -3.06 -15.43
CA PHE A 210 -1.30 -2.18 -15.31
C PHE A 210 -2.46 -2.95 -14.69
N LEU A 211 -3.01 -2.45 -13.58
CA LEU A 211 -4.17 -3.04 -12.92
C LEU A 211 -5.49 -2.40 -13.35
N GLY A 212 -5.49 -1.11 -13.55
CA GLY A 212 -6.69 -0.37 -13.86
C GLY A 212 -6.53 1.12 -13.63
N GLU A 213 -7.64 1.85 -13.71
CA GLU A 213 -7.69 3.28 -13.45
C GLU A 213 -8.36 3.53 -12.09
N MET A 214 -7.73 4.34 -11.27
CA MET A 214 -8.26 4.79 -9.99
C MET A 214 -8.85 6.18 -10.15
N PRO A 215 -10.12 6.40 -9.81
CA PRO A 215 -10.66 7.75 -9.72
C PRO A 215 -9.90 8.58 -8.70
N MET A 216 -9.45 9.76 -9.11
CA MET A 216 -8.69 10.67 -8.25
C MET A 216 -9.62 11.72 -7.64
N MET A 217 -9.36 12.05 -6.38
CA MET A 217 -10.12 13.07 -5.68
C MET A 217 -9.66 14.47 -6.11
N GLY A 218 -10.61 15.31 -6.49
CA GLY A 218 -10.36 16.71 -6.78
C GLY A 218 -10.06 17.55 -5.53
N PRO A 219 -9.62 18.81 -5.69
CA PRO A 219 -9.29 19.69 -4.58
C PRO A 219 -10.49 19.99 -3.67
N THR A 220 -11.71 19.86 -4.18
CA THR A 220 -12.97 20.05 -3.44
C THR A 220 -13.44 18.80 -2.69
N GLY A 221 -12.68 17.70 -2.72
CA GLY A 221 -13.06 16.42 -2.09
C GLY A 221 -14.13 15.65 -2.89
N THR A 222 -14.29 15.97 -4.15
CA THR A 222 -15.23 15.34 -5.08
C THR A 222 -14.50 14.46 -6.10
N PHE A 223 -15.20 13.48 -6.66
CA PHE A 223 -14.75 12.66 -7.77
C PHE A 223 -15.46 13.09 -9.05
N MET A 224 -14.72 13.21 -10.14
CA MET A 224 -15.27 13.48 -11.47
C MET A 224 -15.43 12.16 -12.23
N ILE A 225 -16.65 11.74 -12.44
CA ILE A 225 -16.98 10.49 -13.15
C ILE A 225 -17.87 10.82 -14.35
N ASN A 226 -17.38 10.53 -15.55
CA ASN A 226 -18.08 10.82 -16.80
C ASN A 226 -18.54 12.29 -16.89
N GLY A 227 -17.69 13.24 -16.47
CA GLY A 227 -17.98 14.67 -16.48
C GLY A 227 -18.89 15.17 -15.36
N VAL A 228 -19.37 14.28 -14.48
CA VAL A 228 -20.24 14.63 -13.34
C VAL A 228 -19.46 14.57 -12.04
N GLU A 229 -19.53 15.63 -11.25
CA GLU A 229 -18.95 15.64 -9.91
C GLU A 229 -19.84 14.83 -8.95
N ARG A 230 -19.19 13.92 -8.23
CA ARG A 230 -19.80 13.06 -7.22
C ARG A 230 -19.03 13.16 -5.91
N VAL A 231 -19.72 13.02 -4.81
CA VAL A 231 -19.15 13.05 -3.46
C VAL A 231 -19.54 11.76 -2.73
N ILE A 232 -18.61 11.24 -1.95
CA ILE A 232 -18.90 10.14 -1.04
C ILE A 232 -19.40 10.76 0.26
N VAL A 233 -20.66 10.49 0.60
CA VAL A 233 -21.30 10.99 1.82
C VAL A 233 -20.93 10.08 2.98
N SER A 234 -20.39 10.66 4.05
CA SER A 234 -20.15 9.92 5.29
C SER A 234 -21.47 9.51 5.93
N GLN A 235 -21.59 8.23 6.26
CA GLN A 235 -22.75 7.69 6.95
C GLN A 235 -22.45 7.54 8.42
N MET A 236 -23.33 8.08 9.27
CA MET A 236 -23.27 7.89 10.70
C MET A 236 -24.15 6.69 11.08
N HIS A 237 -23.60 5.70 11.75
CA HIS A 237 -24.34 4.56 12.26
C HIS A 237 -23.98 4.31 13.71
N ARG A 238 -24.87 3.64 14.42
CA ARG A 238 -24.66 3.26 15.82
C ARG A 238 -23.50 2.27 15.91
N SER A 239 -22.55 2.51 16.81
CA SER A 239 -21.47 1.57 17.08
C SER A 239 -22.03 0.21 17.50
N PRO A 240 -21.45 -0.91 17.05
CA PRO A 240 -21.80 -2.21 17.60
C PRO A 240 -21.46 -2.25 19.08
N GLY A 241 -22.41 -2.68 19.92
CA GLY A 241 -22.26 -2.74 21.37
C GLY A 241 -23.59 -3.01 22.06
N ALA A 242 -23.53 -3.37 23.34
CA ALA A 242 -24.72 -3.51 24.22
C ALA A 242 -25.02 -2.15 24.86
N PHE A 243 -26.26 -1.70 24.71
CA PHE A 243 -26.76 -0.48 25.34
C PHE A 243 -27.83 -0.89 26.33
N PHE A 244 -27.61 -0.54 27.61
CA PHE A 244 -28.57 -0.77 28.70
C PHE A 244 -29.30 0.55 28.93
N SER A 245 -30.65 0.51 28.93
CA SER A 245 -31.53 1.63 29.28
C SER A 245 -31.98 1.49 30.71
#